data_22e434b81d57a0331d515689ab574ab9
#
_entry.id   22e434b81d57a0331d515689ab574ab9
#
_cell.length_a   1.000
_cell.length_b   1.000
_cell.length_c   1.000
_cell.angle_alpha   90.00
_cell.angle_beta   90.00
_cell.angle_gamma   90.00
#
_symmetry.space_group_name_H-M   'P 1'
#
loop_
_entity.id
_entity.type
_entity.pdbx_description
1 polymer ?
#
loop_
_entity_poly.entity_id
_entity_poly.type
_entity_poly.pdbx_seq_one_letter_code
_entity_poly.pdbx_strand_id
1 'polypeptide(L)'
;MSQSSRVVIIGDGPGGYEGALVARQLGADVTLLSAGQIGGSAVLTDCVPSKTLIATSEAIDQAAASGYLGVRIDGRPADRSAFSVDLATVNERILELAHAQSAGIRQHLEQAGVEIVHGRGTLTSEATVEVTNDDASWEITADTILLATGARPRTLADAVPDGERILSWEQIYQLDELPEHLIVVGSGVTGAEFASAFHALGSTVTLVSSRDRVLPGEDVDAAALLENVFTRRGLNVRSRSRAVAAHRVDDSVIVTLDDSSTLQGSHVLMAVGSLPNTDDLGLESAGVSTDSRGFITVDRVSRTSARHIYAAGDCTGVNMLASVAAMQGRIAMYHALGDAVAPLESTAISSTIFTEPEIATVGLQQADLDSGDFRGTSVLLPLRTNARAKMHGHRDGFVKLFARKGSQIVAGGVVVAPNASELIHSITLAVDNRLTVDQLAQAFTVYPSLSGSVAEAARRMHATQ
;
A
#
# COMPACT_ATOMS: atom_id res chain seq x y z
N MET A 1 -35.91 22.58 14.43
CA MET A 1 -34.69 21.78 14.40
C MET A 1 -34.56 21.30 12.96
N SER A 2 -33.48 21.59 12.22
CA SER A 2 -33.26 20.99 10.91
C SER A 2 -33.10 19.47 11.13
N GLN A 3 -33.75 18.68 10.31
CA GLN A 3 -33.60 17.22 10.34
C GLN A 3 -32.13 16.90 10.08
N SER A 4 -31.55 16.01 10.89
CA SER A 4 -30.17 15.54 10.69
C SER A 4 -30.05 14.85 9.34
N SER A 5 -28.96 15.09 8.60
CA SER A 5 -28.68 14.41 7.33
C SER A 5 -28.40 12.93 7.57
N ARG A 6 -29.06 12.06 6.81
CA ARG A 6 -28.84 10.60 6.89
C ARG A 6 -27.78 10.17 5.91
N VAL A 7 -26.71 9.57 6.43
CA VAL A 7 -25.60 9.06 5.64
C VAL A 7 -25.55 7.55 5.74
N VAL A 8 -25.55 6.86 4.61
CA VAL A 8 -25.31 5.42 4.53
C VAL A 8 -23.94 5.17 3.88
N ILE A 9 -23.12 4.36 4.53
CA ILE A 9 -21.77 4.01 4.05
C ILE A 9 -21.73 2.50 3.78
N ILE A 10 -21.36 2.12 2.56
CA ILE A 10 -21.22 0.71 2.15
C ILE A 10 -19.74 0.34 2.12
N GLY A 11 -19.30 -0.43 3.12
CA GLY A 11 -17.91 -0.84 3.31
C GLY A 11 -17.22 -0.12 4.46
N ASP A 12 -16.44 -0.87 5.18
CA ASP A 12 -15.87 -0.55 6.49
C ASP A 12 -14.34 -0.38 6.50
N GLY A 13 -13.72 -0.34 5.31
CA GLY A 13 -12.30 -0.02 5.14
C GLY A 13 -11.98 1.45 5.47
N PRO A 14 -10.71 1.88 5.29
CA PRO A 14 -10.26 3.24 5.64
C PRO A 14 -11.13 4.36 5.06
N GLY A 15 -11.62 4.23 3.83
CA GLY A 15 -12.55 5.20 3.24
C GLY A 15 -13.88 5.28 3.96
N GLY A 16 -14.41 4.12 4.38
CA GLY A 16 -15.69 4.02 5.05
C GLY A 16 -15.65 4.51 6.49
N TYR A 17 -14.75 3.95 7.33
CA TYR A 17 -14.73 4.32 8.75
C TYR A 17 -14.28 5.77 8.99
N GLU A 18 -13.31 6.31 8.21
CA GLU A 18 -12.91 7.71 8.31
C GLU A 18 -14.02 8.66 7.82
N GLY A 19 -14.74 8.27 6.75
CA GLY A 19 -15.93 8.99 6.31
C GLY A 19 -17.01 9.00 7.36
N ALA A 20 -17.27 7.87 8.03
CA ALA A 20 -18.26 7.75 9.09
C ALA A 20 -17.96 8.69 10.28
N LEU A 21 -16.70 8.74 10.71
CA LEU A 21 -16.26 9.61 11.80
C LEU A 21 -16.44 11.09 11.47
N VAL A 22 -16.07 11.51 10.26
CA VAL A 22 -16.27 12.89 9.80
C VAL A 22 -17.76 13.22 9.69
N ALA A 23 -18.58 12.33 9.12
CA ALA A 23 -20.01 12.58 9.01
C ALA A 23 -20.67 12.75 10.39
N ARG A 24 -20.30 11.92 11.37
CA ARG A 24 -20.75 12.07 12.77
C ARG A 24 -20.28 13.38 13.41
N GLN A 25 -19.03 13.76 13.18
CA GLN A 25 -18.49 15.05 13.67
C GLN A 25 -19.30 16.25 13.15
N LEU A 26 -19.81 16.16 11.92
CA LEU A 26 -20.65 17.18 11.29
C LEU A 26 -22.15 17.06 11.66
N GLY A 27 -22.52 16.12 12.56
CA GLY A 27 -23.87 15.98 13.10
C GLY A 27 -24.82 15.17 12.23
N ALA A 28 -24.35 14.41 11.25
CA ALA A 28 -25.19 13.51 10.47
C ALA A 28 -25.56 12.24 11.26
N ASP A 29 -26.67 11.60 10.93
CA ASP A 29 -27.02 10.25 11.36
C ASP A 29 -26.37 9.26 10.40
N VAL A 30 -25.46 8.41 10.91
CA VAL A 30 -24.61 7.56 10.09
C VAL A 30 -24.89 6.09 10.34
N THR A 31 -25.21 5.37 9.26
CA THR A 31 -25.28 3.90 9.23
C THR A 31 -24.12 3.38 8.39
N LEU A 32 -23.23 2.59 8.98
CA LEU A 32 -22.09 1.92 8.31
C LEU A 32 -22.43 0.44 8.10
N LEU A 33 -22.47 0.01 6.84
CA LEU A 33 -22.70 -1.38 6.46
C LEU A 33 -21.37 -2.14 6.38
N SER A 34 -21.27 -3.21 7.12
CA SER A 34 -20.12 -4.10 7.19
C SER A 34 -20.52 -5.55 6.95
N ALA A 35 -19.87 -6.22 6.01
CA ALA A 35 -20.12 -7.64 5.75
C ALA A 35 -19.28 -8.58 6.63
N GLY A 36 -18.38 -8.03 7.47
CA GLY A 36 -17.49 -8.82 8.31
C GLY A 36 -16.97 -8.06 9.52
N GLN A 37 -15.69 -8.20 9.80
CA GLN A 37 -14.99 -7.41 10.82
C GLN A 37 -14.62 -6.04 10.27
N ILE A 38 -14.68 -5.01 11.13
CA ILE A 38 -14.40 -3.62 10.75
C ILE A 38 -12.92 -3.42 10.38
N GLY A 39 -12.68 -2.61 9.36
CA GLY A 39 -11.33 -2.18 8.96
C GLY A 39 -10.96 -2.53 7.52
N GLY A 40 -11.75 -3.42 6.87
CA GLY A 40 -11.52 -3.85 5.49
C GLY A 40 -10.18 -4.55 5.29
N SER A 41 -9.76 -4.69 4.04
CA SER A 41 -8.51 -5.39 3.69
C SER A 41 -7.29 -4.72 4.31
N ALA A 42 -7.24 -3.40 4.40
CA ALA A 42 -6.11 -2.67 4.98
C ALA A 42 -5.78 -3.09 6.43
N VAL A 43 -6.78 -3.49 7.21
CA VAL A 43 -6.60 -3.91 8.60
C VAL A 43 -6.52 -5.43 8.73
N LEU A 44 -7.31 -6.17 7.94
CA LEU A 44 -7.54 -7.59 8.19
C LEU A 44 -6.68 -8.52 7.34
N THR A 45 -6.30 -8.12 6.12
CA THR A 45 -5.66 -9.03 5.17
C THR A 45 -4.50 -8.42 4.38
N ASP A 46 -4.26 -7.10 4.45
CA ASP A 46 -3.21 -6.43 3.67
C ASP A 46 -2.27 -5.61 4.56
N CYS A 47 -2.51 -4.28 4.74
CA CYS A 47 -1.51 -3.38 5.32
C CYS A 47 -1.05 -3.79 6.73
N VAL A 48 -1.98 -4.02 7.68
CA VAL A 48 -1.59 -4.40 9.05
C VAL A 48 -0.93 -5.78 9.05
N PRO A 49 -1.50 -6.83 8.43
CA PRO A 49 -0.85 -8.13 8.35
C PRO A 49 0.51 -8.10 7.65
N SER A 50 0.59 -7.53 6.45
CA SER A 50 1.84 -7.57 5.67
C SER A 50 2.95 -6.77 6.33
N LYS A 51 2.66 -5.57 6.90
CA LYS A 51 3.68 -4.76 7.58
C LYS A 51 4.09 -5.37 8.93
N THR A 52 3.22 -6.15 9.58
CA THR A 52 3.59 -6.94 10.77
C THR A 52 4.55 -8.09 10.39
N LEU A 53 4.31 -8.78 9.28
CA LEU A 53 5.23 -9.79 8.73
C LEU A 53 6.58 -9.16 8.37
N ILE A 54 6.56 -8.03 7.66
CA ILE A 54 7.75 -7.27 7.26
C ILE A 54 8.55 -6.83 8.49
N ALA A 55 7.90 -6.31 9.53
CA ALA A 55 8.60 -5.95 10.77
C ALA A 55 9.34 -7.13 11.42
N THR A 56 8.81 -8.35 11.31
CA THR A 56 9.51 -9.55 11.75
C THR A 56 10.72 -9.85 10.86
N SER A 57 10.58 -9.71 9.55
CA SER A 57 11.68 -9.93 8.60
C SER A 57 12.80 -8.91 8.78
N GLU A 58 12.46 -7.64 9.03
CA GLU A 58 13.41 -6.57 9.34
C GLU A 58 14.20 -6.84 10.62
N ALA A 59 13.52 -7.33 11.66
CA ALA A 59 14.19 -7.69 12.92
C ALA A 59 15.26 -8.76 12.71
N ILE A 60 15.00 -9.75 11.86
CA ILE A 60 15.97 -10.79 11.50
C ILE A 60 17.11 -10.22 10.65
N ASP A 61 16.81 -9.42 9.65
CA ASP A 61 17.83 -8.79 8.79
C ASP A 61 18.77 -7.90 9.61
N GLN A 62 18.23 -7.10 10.54
CA GLN A 62 19.01 -6.27 11.46
C GLN A 62 19.87 -7.10 12.40
N ALA A 63 19.31 -8.18 12.97
CA ALA A 63 20.03 -9.08 13.85
C ALA A 63 21.18 -9.79 13.10
N ALA A 64 20.93 -10.28 11.89
CA ALA A 64 21.93 -10.91 11.05
C ALA A 64 23.04 -9.91 10.62
N ALA A 65 22.67 -8.68 10.26
CA ALA A 65 23.61 -7.63 9.89
C ALA A 65 24.47 -7.14 11.09
N SER A 66 24.03 -7.38 12.33
CA SER A 66 24.75 -6.93 13.52
C SER A 66 26.14 -7.57 13.70
N GLY A 67 26.41 -8.70 13.04
CA GLY A 67 27.73 -9.32 13.00
C GLY A 67 28.80 -8.41 12.40
N TYR A 68 28.43 -7.58 11.42
CA TYR A 68 29.30 -6.53 10.85
C TYR A 68 29.66 -5.46 11.90
N LEU A 69 28.76 -5.17 12.83
CA LEU A 69 28.97 -4.22 13.93
C LEU A 69 29.77 -4.81 15.11
N GLY A 70 30.16 -6.07 15.02
CA GLY A 70 30.93 -6.76 16.06
C GLY A 70 30.11 -7.63 17.02
N VAL A 71 28.78 -7.75 16.82
CA VAL A 71 27.95 -8.63 17.63
C VAL A 71 28.27 -10.10 17.33
N ARG A 72 28.38 -10.91 18.40
CA ARG A 72 28.70 -12.34 18.33
C ARG A 72 27.61 -13.17 18.99
N ILE A 73 27.30 -14.32 18.37
CA ILE A 73 26.44 -15.37 18.93
C ILE A 73 27.32 -16.61 19.06
N ASP A 74 27.47 -17.14 20.28
CA ASP A 74 28.35 -18.28 20.58
C ASP A 74 29.78 -18.12 20.02
N GLY A 75 30.32 -16.88 20.09
CA GLY A 75 31.69 -16.54 19.64
C GLY A 75 31.82 -16.35 18.13
N ARG A 76 30.79 -16.56 17.32
CA ARG A 76 30.79 -16.32 15.88
C ARG A 76 30.09 -15.00 15.53
N PRO A 77 30.45 -14.33 14.41
CA PRO A 77 29.68 -13.19 13.95
C PRO A 77 28.19 -13.59 13.79
N ALA A 78 27.29 -12.70 14.23
CA ALA A 78 25.88 -12.89 13.93
C ALA A 78 25.70 -12.87 12.39
N ASP A 79 25.00 -13.88 11.87
CA ASP A 79 24.59 -13.96 10.47
C ASP A 79 23.20 -14.62 10.37
N ARG A 80 22.64 -14.72 9.16
CA ARG A 80 21.28 -15.25 8.96
C ARG A 80 21.13 -16.70 9.46
N SER A 81 22.18 -17.53 9.39
CA SER A 81 22.13 -18.94 9.78
C SER A 81 21.99 -19.15 11.29
N ALA A 82 22.22 -18.10 12.10
CA ALA A 82 22.07 -18.14 13.55
C ALA A 82 20.61 -18.02 14.02
N PHE A 83 19.66 -17.75 13.10
CA PHE A 83 18.26 -17.49 13.43
C PHE A 83 17.34 -18.46 12.73
N SER A 84 16.32 -18.94 13.43
CA SER A 84 15.17 -19.67 12.88
C SER A 84 13.90 -18.84 13.08
N VAL A 85 12.87 -19.14 12.28
CA VAL A 85 11.57 -18.49 12.35
C VAL A 85 10.51 -19.55 12.62
N ASP A 86 9.71 -19.32 13.63
CA ASP A 86 8.46 -20.02 13.89
C ASP A 86 7.33 -19.24 13.21
N LEU A 87 6.97 -19.66 11.99
CA LEU A 87 5.96 -18.94 11.19
C LEU A 87 4.58 -19.00 11.82
N ALA A 88 4.23 -20.11 12.49
CA ALA A 88 2.95 -20.24 13.17
C ALA A 88 2.80 -19.14 14.26
N THR A 89 3.82 -18.96 15.12
CA THR A 89 3.84 -17.87 16.11
C THR A 89 3.80 -16.48 15.47
N VAL A 90 4.50 -16.28 14.35
CA VAL A 90 4.46 -14.99 13.61
C VAL A 90 3.06 -14.72 13.08
N ASN A 91 2.41 -15.71 12.46
CA ASN A 91 1.08 -15.55 11.88
C ASN A 91 0.00 -15.38 12.97
N GLU A 92 0.08 -16.09 14.09
CA GLU A 92 -0.80 -15.88 15.25
C GLU A 92 -0.72 -14.43 15.72
N ARG A 93 0.49 -13.88 15.92
CA ARG A 93 0.69 -12.48 16.29
C ARG A 93 0.13 -11.50 15.25
N ILE A 94 0.27 -11.79 13.95
CA ILE A 94 -0.28 -10.98 12.86
C ILE A 94 -1.80 -10.89 12.97
N LEU A 95 -2.47 -12.03 13.14
CA LEU A 95 -3.93 -12.11 13.25
C LEU A 95 -4.44 -11.44 14.52
N GLU A 96 -3.77 -11.63 15.65
CA GLU A 96 -4.09 -10.95 16.91
C GLU A 96 -4.04 -9.43 16.77
N LEU A 97 -2.99 -8.88 16.14
CA LEU A 97 -2.86 -7.44 15.90
C LEU A 97 -3.94 -6.91 14.95
N ALA A 98 -4.25 -7.65 13.89
CA ALA A 98 -5.31 -7.28 12.96
C ALA A 98 -6.68 -7.24 13.67
N HIS A 99 -6.99 -8.25 14.47
CA HIS A 99 -8.24 -8.32 15.25
C HIS A 99 -8.31 -7.22 16.32
N ALA A 100 -7.21 -6.96 17.04
CA ALA A 100 -7.15 -5.88 18.03
C ALA A 100 -7.37 -4.51 17.38
N GLN A 101 -6.76 -4.26 16.22
CA GLN A 101 -6.95 -3.03 15.46
C GLN A 101 -8.40 -2.87 14.98
N SER A 102 -9.00 -3.94 14.46
CA SER A 102 -10.41 -3.99 14.06
C SER A 102 -11.34 -3.66 15.23
N ALA A 103 -11.11 -4.29 16.39
CA ALA A 103 -11.89 -4.04 17.60
C ALA A 103 -11.77 -2.59 18.07
N GLY A 104 -10.57 -2.01 18.03
CA GLY A 104 -10.33 -0.61 18.37
C GLY A 104 -11.06 0.38 17.45
N ILE A 105 -11.06 0.13 16.14
CA ILE A 105 -11.80 0.95 15.18
C ILE A 105 -13.31 0.84 15.43
N ARG A 106 -13.85 -0.37 15.63
CA ARG A 106 -15.25 -0.60 16.00
C ARG A 106 -15.65 0.22 17.22
N GLN A 107 -14.88 0.10 18.30
CA GLN A 107 -15.12 0.83 19.55
C GLN A 107 -15.14 2.35 19.31
N HIS A 108 -14.23 2.88 18.51
CA HIS A 108 -14.18 4.31 18.19
C HIS A 108 -15.42 4.77 17.42
N LEU A 109 -15.87 3.99 16.43
CA LEU A 109 -17.10 4.26 15.67
C LEU A 109 -18.34 4.26 16.57
N GLU A 110 -18.48 3.26 17.44
CA GLU A 110 -19.59 3.16 18.39
C GLU A 110 -19.61 4.33 19.38
N GLN A 111 -18.45 4.72 19.91
CA GLN A 111 -18.30 5.90 20.78
C GLN A 111 -18.66 7.21 20.07
N ALA A 112 -18.38 7.31 18.77
CA ALA A 112 -18.79 8.45 17.94
C ALA A 112 -20.29 8.44 17.61
N GLY A 113 -21.02 7.35 17.94
CA GLY A 113 -22.43 7.20 17.66
C GLY A 113 -22.75 6.77 16.23
N VAL A 114 -21.83 6.08 15.56
CA VAL A 114 -22.09 5.43 14.27
C VAL A 114 -22.90 4.15 14.51
N GLU A 115 -24.01 3.99 13.80
CA GLU A 115 -24.74 2.74 13.74
C GLU A 115 -24.02 1.75 12.82
N ILE A 116 -23.52 0.64 13.36
CA ILE A 116 -22.85 -0.40 12.58
C ILE A 116 -23.86 -1.52 12.34
N VAL A 117 -24.17 -1.75 11.05
CA VAL A 117 -25.12 -2.78 10.61
C VAL A 117 -24.36 -3.87 9.86
N HIS A 118 -24.54 -5.12 10.31
CA HIS A 118 -24.00 -6.27 9.61
C HIS A 118 -24.86 -6.62 8.40
N GLY A 119 -24.26 -6.59 7.21
CA GLY A 119 -24.91 -6.91 5.94
C GLY A 119 -24.20 -6.35 4.72
N ARG A 120 -24.68 -6.75 3.56
CA ARG A 120 -24.27 -6.25 2.25
C ARG A 120 -25.25 -5.19 1.78
N GLY A 121 -24.73 -4.08 1.26
CA GLY A 121 -25.55 -3.01 0.70
C GLY A 121 -25.55 -3.04 -0.83
N THR A 122 -26.71 -2.91 -1.44
CA THR A 122 -26.91 -2.77 -2.89
C THR A 122 -27.77 -1.54 -3.17
N LEU A 123 -27.37 -0.70 -4.11
CA LEU A 123 -28.14 0.48 -4.52
C LEU A 123 -29.37 0.05 -5.31
N THR A 124 -30.57 0.43 -4.84
CA THR A 124 -31.82 0.27 -5.60
C THR A 124 -32.23 1.55 -6.31
N SER A 125 -31.73 2.69 -5.84
CA SER A 125 -31.88 4.02 -6.45
C SER A 125 -30.77 4.97 -6.01
N GLU A 126 -30.81 6.23 -6.47
CA GLU A 126 -29.88 7.29 -6.03
C GLU A 126 -29.92 7.59 -4.52
N ALA A 127 -30.98 7.18 -3.80
CA ALA A 127 -31.21 7.49 -2.41
C ALA A 127 -31.59 6.29 -1.53
N THR A 128 -31.58 5.07 -2.10
CA THR A 128 -32.03 3.88 -1.38
C THR A 128 -30.99 2.77 -1.50
N VAL A 129 -30.68 2.17 -0.37
CA VAL A 129 -29.79 1.01 -0.24
C VAL A 129 -30.62 -0.16 0.29
N GLU A 130 -30.66 -1.25 -0.45
CA GLU A 130 -31.12 -2.54 0.05
C GLU A 130 -29.99 -3.15 0.87
N VAL A 131 -30.28 -3.53 2.09
CA VAL A 131 -29.35 -4.22 2.98
C VAL A 131 -29.78 -5.68 3.08
N THR A 132 -28.86 -6.59 2.81
CA THR A 132 -29.09 -8.03 2.89
C THR A 132 -28.10 -8.67 3.86
N ASN A 133 -28.61 -9.48 4.79
CA ASN A 133 -27.82 -10.37 5.63
C ASN A 133 -28.41 -11.79 5.59
N ASP A 134 -27.88 -12.70 6.41
CA ASP A 134 -28.30 -14.11 6.42
C ASP A 134 -29.77 -14.29 6.81
N ASP A 135 -30.37 -13.34 7.54
CA ASP A 135 -31.70 -13.46 8.12
C ASP A 135 -32.79 -12.67 7.39
N ALA A 136 -32.42 -11.56 6.73
CA ALA A 136 -33.38 -10.59 6.20
C ALA A 136 -32.82 -9.71 5.07
N SER A 137 -33.76 -9.07 4.33
CA SER A 137 -33.49 -7.95 3.45
C SER A 137 -34.43 -6.79 3.79
N TRP A 138 -33.91 -5.56 3.82
CA TRP A 138 -34.68 -4.34 4.06
C TRP A 138 -34.05 -3.14 3.36
N GLU A 139 -34.77 -2.06 3.22
CA GLU A 139 -34.27 -0.83 2.59
C GLU A 139 -33.96 0.26 3.62
N ILE A 140 -32.87 1.00 3.37
CA ILE A 140 -32.49 2.22 4.09
C ILE A 140 -32.47 3.38 3.09
N THR A 141 -33.19 4.45 3.40
CA THR A 141 -33.15 5.69 2.61
C THR A 141 -32.08 6.63 3.17
N ALA A 142 -31.26 7.22 2.31
CA ALA A 142 -30.17 8.12 2.66
C ALA A 142 -30.27 9.46 1.90
N ASP A 143 -29.79 10.53 2.53
CA ASP A 143 -29.57 11.83 1.88
C ASP A 143 -28.20 11.87 1.19
N THR A 144 -27.25 11.05 1.67
CA THR A 144 -25.92 10.85 1.08
C THR A 144 -25.49 9.38 1.23
N ILE A 145 -24.88 8.84 0.19
CA ILE A 145 -24.31 7.49 0.20
C ILE A 145 -22.80 7.55 -0.09
N LEU A 146 -21.99 6.82 0.67
CA LEU A 146 -20.57 6.62 0.42
C LEU A 146 -20.29 5.15 0.09
N LEU A 147 -19.75 4.90 -1.12
CA LEU A 147 -19.29 3.57 -1.55
C LEU A 147 -17.81 3.41 -1.19
N ALA A 148 -17.48 2.48 -0.29
CA ALA A 148 -16.13 2.22 0.19
C ALA A 148 -15.82 0.72 0.21
N THR A 149 -16.24 0.02 -0.84
CA THR A 149 -16.23 -1.46 -0.95
C THR A 149 -14.86 -2.07 -1.23
N GLY A 150 -13.84 -1.23 -1.55
CA GLY A 150 -12.47 -1.67 -1.74
C GLY A 150 -12.24 -2.51 -3.00
N ALA A 151 -11.27 -3.40 -2.92
CA ALA A 151 -10.87 -4.31 -4.01
C ALA A 151 -10.51 -5.69 -3.45
N ARG A 152 -10.43 -6.68 -4.33
CA ARG A 152 -10.05 -8.08 -4.02
C ARG A 152 -8.90 -8.56 -4.90
N PRO A 153 -8.16 -9.61 -4.51
CA PRO A 153 -7.11 -10.19 -5.36
C PRO A 153 -7.64 -10.61 -6.74
N ARG A 154 -6.86 -10.30 -7.77
CA ARG A 154 -7.10 -10.86 -9.10
C ARG A 154 -6.67 -12.31 -9.13
N THR A 155 -7.51 -13.19 -9.66
CA THR A 155 -7.17 -14.59 -9.94
C THR A 155 -6.96 -14.81 -11.43
N LEU A 156 -6.06 -15.73 -11.78
CA LEU A 156 -5.90 -16.24 -13.15
C LEU A 156 -6.69 -17.54 -13.28
N ALA A 157 -7.33 -17.75 -14.43
CA ALA A 157 -8.21 -18.92 -14.64
C ALA A 157 -7.48 -20.27 -14.42
N ASP A 158 -6.21 -20.33 -14.84
CA ASP A 158 -5.39 -21.53 -14.75
C ASP A 158 -4.38 -21.48 -13.57
N ALA A 159 -4.62 -20.60 -12.59
CA ALA A 159 -3.82 -20.48 -11.35
C ALA A 159 -4.71 -19.98 -10.21
N VAL A 160 -5.80 -20.70 -9.94
CA VAL A 160 -6.75 -20.37 -8.88
C VAL A 160 -6.14 -20.74 -7.53
N PRO A 161 -6.10 -19.81 -6.56
CA PRO A 161 -5.65 -20.10 -5.20
C PRO A 161 -6.47 -21.23 -4.56
N ASP A 162 -5.77 -22.22 -3.99
CA ASP A 162 -6.38 -23.36 -3.30
C ASP A 162 -6.37 -23.22 -1.77
N GLY A 163 -5.71 -22.16 -1.26
CA GLY A 163 -5.56 -21.90 0.18
C GLY A 163 -4.51 -22.75 0.88
N GLU A 164 -3.84 -23.66 0.17
CA GLU A 164 -2.81 -24.54 0.75
C GLU A 164 -1.43 -24.26 0.16
N ARG A 165 -1.27 -24.38 -1.16
CA ARG A 165 0.02 -24.22 -1.85
C ARG A 165 0.00 -23.18 -2.97
N ILE A 166 -1.17 -22.90 -3.55
CA ILE A 166 -1.41 -21.78 -4.45
C ILE A 166 -2.18 -20.75 -3.64
N LEU A 167 -1.55 -19.63 -3.33
CA LEU A 167 -2.05 -18.67 -2.34
C LEU A 167 -2.31 -17.30 -2.96
N SER A 168 -3.37 -16.64 -2.52
CA SER A 168 -3.49 -15.19 -2.62
C SER A 168 -2.71 -14.50 -1.48
N TRP A 169 -2.51 -13.18 -1.60
CA TRP A 169 -1.88 -12.42 -0.52
C TRP A 169 -2.72 -12.34 0.76
N GLU A 170 -4.01 -12.67 0.71
CA GLU A 170 -4.88 -12.78 1.89
C GLU A 170 -4.70 -14.12 2.62
N GLN A 171 -4.32 -15.18 1.90
CA GLN A 171 -4.24 -16.54 2.42
C GLN A 171 -2.87 -16.88 3.01
N ILE A 172 -1.81 -16.15 2.66
CA ILE A 172 -0.43 -16.49 3.01
C ILE A 172 -0.17 -16.51 4.53
N TYR A 173 -0.99 -15.81 5.31
CA TYR A 173 -0.91 -15.78 6.78
C TYR A 173 -1.51 -17.02 7.45
N GLN A 174 -2.04 -17.96 6.67
CA GLN A 174 -2.58 -19.22 7.16
C GLN A 174 -1.54 -20.35 7.14
N LEU A 175 -0.33 -20.07 6.67
CA LEU A 175 0.76 -21.03 6.66
C LEU A 175 1.32 -21.24 8.07
N ASP A 176 1.49 -22.51 8.47
CA ASP A 176 2.12 -22.88 9.73
C ASP A 176 3.65 -22.96 9.64
N GLU A 177 4.18 -23.24 8.44
CA GLU A 177 5.61 -23.41 8.18
C GLU A 177 6.09 -22.51 7.05
N LEU A 178 7.36 -22.08 7.11
CA LEU A 178 7.97 -21.35 6.02
C LEU A 178 8.02 -22.20 4.74
N PRO A 179 7.54 -21.66 3.61
CA PRO A 179 7.78 -22.28 2.32
C PRO A 179 9.27 -22.58 2.11
N GLU A 180 9.64 -23.82 1.76
CA GLU A 180 11.00 -24.14 1.38
C GLU A 180 11.42 -23.32 0.15
N HIS A 181 10.56 -23.28 -0.87
CA HIS A 181 10.72 -22.47 -2.06
C HIS A 181 9.40 -21.78 -2.42
N LEU A 182 9.32 -20.46 -2.22
CA LEU A 182 8.19 -19.64 -2.59
C LEU A 182 8.40 -19.04 -3.99
N ILE A 183 7.49 -19.33 -4.92
CA ILE A 183 7.41 -18.64 -6.20
C ILE A 183 6.43 -17.49 -6.05
N VAL A 184 6.87 -16.24 -6.22
CA VAL A 184 6.02 -15.05 -6.20
C VAL A 184 5.73 -14.65 -7.63
N VAL A 185 4.47 -14.70 -8.05
CA VAL A 185 4.01 -14.30 -9.38
C VAL A 185 3.47 -12.88 -9.34
N GLY A 186 4.21 -11.97 -9.97
CA GLY A 186 3.94 -10.54 -9.98
C GLY A 186 5.00 -9.73 -9.25
N SER A 187 5.59 -8.76 -9.92
CA SER A 187 6.69 -7.92 -9.42
C SER A 187 6.27 -6.47 -9.09
N GLY A 188 4.97 -6.26 -8.87
CA GLY A 188 4.44 -5.01 -8.31
C GLY A 188 4.74 -4.90 -6.81
N VAL A 189 4.15 -3.90 -6.15
CA VAL A 189 4.37 -3.61 -4.73
C VAL A 189 4.19 -4.84 -3.86
N THR A 190 3.02 -5.47 -3.90
CA THR A 190 2.69 -6.66 -3.10
C THR A 190 3.70 -7.79 -3.30
N GLY A 191 4.01 -8.12 -4.58
CA GLY A 191 4.95 -9.19 -4.87
C GLY A 191 6.38 -8.90 -4.42
N ALA A 192 6.85 -7.65 -4.57
CA ALA A 192 8.19 -7.25 -4.13
C ALA A 192 8.32 -7.28 -2.60
N GLU A 193 7.29 -6.82 -1.87
CA GLU A 193 7.27 -6.85 -0.41
C GLU A 193 7.29 -8.27 0.15
N PHE A 194 6.41 -9.15 -0.34
CA PHE A 194 6.40 -10.55 0.11
C PHE A 194 7.67 -11.31 -0.30
N ALA A 195 8.20 -11.07 -1.51
CA ALA A 195 9.46 -11.67 -1.93
C ALA A 195 10.61 -11.25 -1.01
N SER A 196 10.70 -9.96 -0.67
CA SER A 196 11.67 -9.43 0.28
C SER A 196 11.52 -10.06 1.67
N ALA A 197 10.30 -10.07 2.22
CA ALA A 197 10.01 -10.57 3.56
C ALA A 197 10.30 -12.07 3.68
N PHE A 198 9.74 -12.92 2.81
CA PHE A 198 9.95 -14.38 2.89
C PHE A 198 11.39 -14.78 2.65
N HIS A 199 12.12 -14.05 1.79
CA HIS A 199 13.54 -14.28 1.62
C HIS A 199 14.32 -13.97 2.90
N ALA A 200 14.04 -12.85 3.57
CA ALA A 200 14.65 -12.51 4.85
C ALA A 200 14.28 -13.50 5.97
N LEU A 201 13.05 -14.01 5.97
CA LEU A 201 12.59 -15.04 6.89
C LEU A 201 13.24 -16.42 6.65
N GLY A 202 13.87 -16.66 5.48
CA GLY A 202 14.69 -17.85 5.19
C GLY A 202 14.18 -18.76 4.07
N SER A 203 13.08 -18.41 3.41
CA SER A 203 12.62 -19.12 2.23
C SER A 203 13.56 -18.89 1.03
N THR A 204 13.76 -19.91 0.19
CA THR A 204 14.21 -19.67 -1.17
C THR A 204 13.10 -18.96 -1.93
N VAL A 205 13.40 -17.86 -2.63
CA VAL A 205 12.36 -17.08 -3.33
C VAL A 205 12.71 -16.90 -4.80
N THR A 206 11.72 -17.19 -5.67
CA THR A 206 11.76 -16.83 -7.09
C THR A 206 10.65 -15.82 -7.39
N LEU A 207 11.02 -14.59 -7.76
CA LEU A 207 10.10 -13.52 -8.15
C LEU A 207 9.94 -13.50 -9.67
N VAL A 208 8.72 -13.74 -10.16
CA VAL A 208 8.39 -13.79 -11.58
C VAL A 208 7.76 -12.45 -12.00
N SER A 209 8.40 -11.77 -12.95
CA SER A 209 7.96 -10.50 -13.51
C SER A 209 7.63 -10.64 -14.99
N SER A 210 6.41 -10.30 -15.39
CA SER A 210 6.05 -10.17 -16.81
C SER A 210 6.64 -8.91 -17.47
N ARG A 211 7.31 -8.06 -16.69
CA ARG A 211 7.97 -6.84 -17.11
C ARG A 211 9.47 -7.04 -17.19
N ASP A 212 10.17 -6.02 -17.67
CA ASP A 212 11.63 -6.02 -17.83
C ASP A 212 12.39 -5.89 -16.51
N ARG A 213 11.71 -5.47 -15.43
CA ARG A 213 12.29 -5.25 -14.10
C ARG A 213 11.26 -5.43 -12.98
N VAL A 214 11.76 -5.52 -11.75
CA VAL A 214 10.97 -5.42 -10.52
C VAL A 214 10.46 -3.98 -10.37
N LEU A 215 9.24 -3.81 -9.82
CA LEU A 215 8.60 -2.50 -9.60
C LEU A 215 8.60 -1.62 -10.87
N PRO A 216 7.99 -2.07 -11.96
CA PRO A 216 8.09 -1.40 -13.26
C PRO A 216 7.44 0.00 -13.30
N GLY A 217 6.57 0.33 -12.32
CA GLY A 217 5.92 1.63 -12.19
C GLY A 217 6.69 2.65 -11.36
N GLU A 218 7.79 2.24 -10.72
CA GLU A 218 8.54 3.09 -9.80
C GLU A 218 9.72 3.80 -10.50
N ASP A 219 10.34 4.75 -9.79
CA ASP A 219 11.54 5.44 -10.25
C ASP A 219 12.61 4.43 -10.68
N VAL A 220 13.22 4.68 -11.84
CA VAL A 220 14.12 3.73 -12.49
C VAL A 220 15.37 3.42 -11.63
N ASP A 221 15.89 4.41 -10.92
CA ASP A 221 17.07 4.23 -10.06
C ASP A 221 16.70 3.42 -8.81
N ALA A 222 15.49 3.64 -8.26
CA ALA A 222 14.98 2.89 -7.11
C ALA A 222 14.72 1.43 -7.45
N ALA A 223 14.04 1.16 -8.56
CA ALA A 223 13.76 -0.18 -9.04
C ALA A 223 15.04 -0.96 -9.35
N ALA A 224 16.00 -0.33 -10.05
CA ALA A 224 17.29 -0.93 -10.38
C ALA A 224 18.11 -1.23 -9.12
N LEU A 225 18.12 -0.33 -8.13
CA LEU A 225 18.82 -0.56 -6.88
C LEU A 225 18.22 -1.75 -6.12
N LEU A 226 16.89 -1.83 -6.01
CA LEU A 226 16.22 -2.94 -5.33
C LEU A 226 16.49 -4.28 -6.01
N GLU A 227 16.39 -4.35 -7.34
CA GLU A 227 16.67 -5.60 -8.08
C GLU A 227 18.13 -6.05 -7.89
N ASN A 228 19.08 -5.12 -7.86
CA ASN A 228 20.47 -5.41 -7.52
C ASN A 228 20.64 -5.94 -6.09
N VAL A 229 19.90 -5.36 -5.11
CA VAL A 229 19.91 -5.85 -3.72
C VAL A 229 19.34 -7.27 -3.66
N PHE A 230 18.20 -7.52 -4.29
CA PHE A 230 17.57 -8.83 -4.33
C PHE A 230 18.52 -9.90 -4.90
N THR A 231 19.11 -9.63 -6.07
CA THR A 231 20.05 -10.55 -6.74
C THR A 231 21.28 -10.83 -5.88
N ARG A 232 21.87 -9.78 -5.28
CA ARG A 232 23.06 -9.90 -4.42
C ARG A 232 22.77 -10.69 -3.15
N ARG A 233 21.54 -10.59 -2.61
CA ARG A 233 21.10 -11.39 -1.45
C ARG A 233 20.74 -12.82 -1.80
N GLY A 234 20.65 -13.16 -3.08
CA GLY A 234 20.37 -14.54 -3.55
C GLY A 234 18.90 -14.80 -3.89
N LEU A 235 18.06 -13.78 -3.92
CA LEU A 235 16.69 -13.87 -4.43
C LEU A 235 16.75 -14.04 -5.96
N ASN A 236 16.02 -15.01 -6.50
CA ASN A 236 15.99 -15.27 -7.93
C ASN A 236 14.92 -14.40 -8.62
N VAL A 237 15.35 -13.49 -9.51
CA VAL A 237 14.43 -12.64 -10.28
C VAL A 237 14.33 -13.17 -11.71
N ARG A 238 13.10 -13.46 -12.16
CA ARG A 238 12.76 -13.90 -13.51
C ARG A 238 11.98 -12.81 -14.21
N SER A 239 12.70 -11.84 -14.79
CA SER A 239 12.12 -10.75 -15.59
C SER A 239 11.70 -11.25 -16.97
N ARG A 240 10.77 -10.53 -17.63
CA ARG A 240 10.20 -10.83 -18.96
C ARG A 240 9.63 -12.25 -19.06
N SER A 241 9.03 -12.70 -17.97
CA SER A 241 8.47 -14.04 -17.82
C SER A 241 7.05 -13.91 -17.28
N ARG A 242 6.06 -14.34 -18.04
CA ARG A 242 4.67 -14.29 -17.63
C ARG A 242 4.21 -15.67 -17.20
N ALA A 243 3.76 -15.82 -15.96
CA ALA A 243 3.08 -17.02 -15.52
C ALA A 243 1.71 -17.11 -16.20
N VAL A 244 1.40 -18.26 -16.78
CA VAL A 244 0.13 -18.54 -17.46
C VAL A 244 -0.71 -19.57 -16.70
N ALA A 245 -0.07 -20.46 -15.95
CA ALA A 245 -0.75 -21.47 -15.13
C ALA A 245 0.06 -21.80 -13.86
N ALA A 246 -0.63 -22.26 -12.84
CA ALA A 246 -0.02 -22.87 -11.65
C ALA A 246 -0.85 -24.10 -11.24
N HIS A 247 -0.21 -25.23 -11.05
CA HIS A 247 -0.87 -26.48 -10.68
C HIS A 247 -0.13 -27.15 -9.52
N ARG A 248 -0.89 -27.66 -8.57
CA ARG A 248 -0.36 -28.49 -7.50
C ARG A 248 -0.02 -29.88 -8.03
N VAL A 249 1.16 -30.39 -7.68
CA VAL A 249 1.60 -31.74 -7.95
C VAL A 249 2.19 -32.30 -6.67
N ASP A 250 1.47 -33.22 -6.03
CA ASP A 250 1.81 -33.77 -4.70
C ASP A 250 2.09 -32.64 -3.67
N ASP A 251 3.31 -32.60 -3.14
CA ASP A 251 3.77 -31.61 -2.17
C ASP A 251 4.47 -30.39 -2.80
N SER A 252 4.33 -30.20 -4.10
CA SER A 252 4.92 -29.09 -4.85
C SER A 252 3.92 -28.37 -5.74
N VAL A 253 4.31 -27.21 -6.25
CA VAL A 253 3.59 -26.44 -7.27
C VAL A 253 4.47 -26.28 -8.49
N ILE A 254 3.89 -26.49 -9.67
CA ILE A 254 4.49 -26.19 -10.96
C ILE A 254 3.83 -24.94 -11.54
N VAL A 255 4.64 -23.90 -11.76
CA VAL A 255 4.22 -22.67 -12.46
C VAL A 255 4.70 -22.76 -13.90
N THR A 256 3.78 -22.67 -14.86
CA THR A 256 4.09 -22.64 -16.30
C THR A 256 4.19 -21.19 -16.76
N LEU A 257 5.25 -20.88 -17.52
CA LEU A 257 5.49 -19.58 -18.10
C LEU A 257 5.02 -19.52 -19.56
N ASP A 258 4.91 -18.32 -20.12
CA ASP A 258 4.44 -18.08 -21.49
C ASP A 258 5.38 -18.63 -22.58
N ASP A 259 6.65 -18.90 -22.27
CA ASP A 259 7.60 -19.58 -23.14
C ASP A 259 7.55 -21.12 -23.00
N SER A 260 6.56 -21.64 -22.30
CA SER A 260 6.38 -23.07 -21.96
C SER A 260 7.42 -23.65 -20.99
N SER A 261 8.34 -22.87 -20.47
CA SER A 261 9.21 -23.31 -19.38
C SER A 261 8.43 -23.40 -18.06
N THR A 262 8.94 -24.17 -17.11
CA THR A 262 8.29 -24.38 -15.83
C THR A 262 9.22 -24.03 -14.67
N LEU A 263 8.62 -23.59 -13.57
CA LEU A 263 9.28 -23.39 -12.28
C LEU A 263 8.62 -24.31 -11.28
N GLN A 264 9.41 -24.99 -10.46
CA GLN A 264 8.91 -25.83 -9.38
C GLN A 264 9.26 -25.20 -8.04
N GLY A 265 8.29 -25.15 -7.13
CA GLY A 265 8.45 -24.66 -5.76
C GLY A 265 7.56 -25.44 -4.80
N SER A 266 7.71 -25.19 -3.49
CA SER A 266 6.81 -25.74 -2.48
C SER A 266 5.46 -25.01 -2.46
N HIS A 267 5.48 -23.69 -2.73
CA HIS A 267 4.30 -22.82 -2.75
C HIS A 267 4.41 -21.76 -3.84
N VAL A 268 3.26 -21.22 -4.25
CA VAL A 268 3.19 -20.03 -5.11
C VAL A 268 2.28 -18.97 -4.49
N LEU A 269 2.72 -17.72 -4.51
CA LEU A 269 1.94 -16.55 -4.15
C LEU A 269 1.53 -15.79 -5.41
N MET A 270 0.23 -15.64 -5.61
CA MET A 270 -0.35 -14.88 -6.71
C MET A 270 -0.50 -13.41 -6.34
N ALA A 271 0.38 -12.54 -6.86
CA ALA A 271 0.43 -11.11 -6.63
C ALA A 271 0.23 -10.32 -7.95
N VAL A 272 -0.81 -10.70 -8.72
CA VAL A 272 -1.06 -10.22 -10.09
C VAL A 272 -2.01 -9.02 -10.17
N GLY A 273 -2.15 -8.28 -9.09
CA GLY A 273 -2.99 -7.08 -8.97
C GLY A 273 -4.36 -7.37 -8.37
N SER A 274 -5.24 -6.37 -8.42
CA SER A 274 -6.54 -6.39 -7.77
C SER A 274 -7.67 -6.06 -8.73
N LEU A 275 -8.89 -6.41 -8.34
CA LEU A 275 -10.14 -6.05 -9.04
C LEU A 275 -11.02 -5.26 -8.06
N PRO A 276 -11.71 -4.19 -8.52
CA PRO A 276 -12.61 -3.44 -7.65
C PRO A 276 -13.81 -4.30 -7.23
N ASN A 277 -14.29 -4.10 -6.01
CA ASN A 277 -15.51 -4.71 -5.51
C ASN A 277 -16.73 -3.85 -5.91
N THR A 278 -17.05 -3.86 -7.18
CA THR A 278 -18.12 -3.05 -7.79
C THR A 278 -19.21 -3.89 -8.45
N ASP A 279 -19.00 -5.19 -8.52
CA ASP A 279 -20.01 -6.13 -9.01
C ASP A 279 -21.20 -6.16 -8.03
N ASP A 280 -22.41 -6.32 -8.55
CA ASP A 280 -23.67 -6.48 -7.78
C ASP A 280 -23.98 -5.34 -6.79
N LEU A 281 -23.40 -4.16 -6.97
CA LEU A 281 -23.68 -2.98 -6.14
C LEU A 281 -24.88 -2.16 -6.61
N GLY A 282 -25.53 -2.51 -7.74
CA GLY A 282 -26.65 -1.75 -8.30
C GLY A 282 -26.25 -0.37 -8.85
N LEU A 283 -25.01 -0.19 -9.29
CA LEU A 283 -24.45 1.09 -9.74
C LEU A 283 -25.24 1.74 -10.87
N GLU A 284 -25.65 0.92 -11.86
CA GLU A 284 -26.47 1.41 -12.98
C GLU A 284 -27.82 1.97 -12.52
N SER A 285 -28.51 1.28 -11.58
CA SER A 285 -29.79 1.72 -11.03
C SER A 285 -29.72 3.06 -10.33
N ALA A 286 -28.55 3.41 -9.79
CA ALA A 286 -28.29 4.67 -9.11
C ALA A 286 -27.55 5.72 -10.00
N GLY A 287 -27.35 5.44 -11.29
CA GLY A 287 -26.68 6.37 -12.20
C GLY A 287 -25.17 6.55 -11.95
N VAL A 288 -24.53 5.59 -11.27
CA VAL A 288 -23.09 5.62 -10.95
C VAL A 288 -22.29 4.98 -12.09
N SER A 289 -21.36 5.75 -12.67
CA SER A 289 -20.51 5.31 -13.78
C SER A 289 -19.22 4.65 -13.33
N THR A 290 -18.77 3.66 -14.10
CA THR A 290 -17.47 3.01 -13.91
C THR A 290 -16.57 3.19 -15.14
N ASP A 291 -15.26 3.03 -14.99
CA ASP A 291 -14.32 2.95 -16.10
C ASP A 291 -14.35 1.55 -16.77
N SER A 292 -13.59 1.38 -17.86
CA SER A 292 -13.50 0.10 -18.59
C SER A 292 -12.91 -1.07 -17.79
N ARG A 293 -12.34 -0.80 -16.61
CA ARG A 293 -11.79 -1.80 -15.69
C ARG A 293 -12.72 -2.07 -14.50
N GLY A 294 -13.90 -1.42 -14.45
CA GLY A 294 -14.90 -1.56 -13.39
C GLY A 294 -14.71 -0.64 -12.18
N PHE A 295 -13.74 0.28 -12.19
CA PHE A 295 -13.57 1.24 -11.09
C PHE A 295 -14.61 2.36 -11.16
N ILE A 296 -15.15 2.76 -10.00
CA ILE A 296 -16.10 3.86 -9.89
C ILE A 296 -15.39 5.18 -10.22
N THR A 297 -15.91 5.90 -11.21
CA THR A 297 -15.37 7.20 -11.60
C THR A 297 -15.77 8.29 -10.61
N VAL A 298 -14.80 9.02 -10.09
CA VAL A 298 -15.02 10.11 -9.12
C VAL A 298 -14.28 11.39 -9.53
N ASP A 299 -14.79 12.53 -9.07
CA ASP A 299 -14.08 13.80 -9.13
C ASP A 299 -13.11 13.97 -7.93
N ARG A 300 -12.42 15.13 -7.86
CA ARG A 300 -11.42 15.41 -6.83
C ARG A 300 -11.98 15.59 -5.41
N VAL A 301 -13.31 15.68 -5.25
CA VAL A 301 -13.99 15.63 -3.95
C VAL A 301 -14.66 14.28 -3.72
N SER A 302 -14.24 13.25 -4.47
CA SER A 302 -14.74 11.86 -4.38
C SER A 302 -16.22 11.69 -4.73
N ARG A 303 -16.85 12.65 -5.43
CA ARG A 303 -18.23 12.54 -5.88
C ARG A 303 -18.29 11.75 -7.18
N THR A 304 -19.26 10.84 -7.28
CA THR A 304 -19.53 10.04 -8.49
C THR A 304 -20.33 10.85 -9.53
N SER A 305 -20.75 10.19 -10.61
CA SER A 305 -21.68 10.75 -11.60
C SER A 305 -23.08 11.03 -11.00
N ALA A 306 -23.48 10.32 -9.93
CA ALA A 306 -24.71 10.56 -9.19
C ALA A 306 -24.47 11.60 -8.08
N ARG A 307 -25.35 12.62 -8.01
CA ARG A 307 -25.10 13.83 -7.21
C ARG A 307 -24.90 13.59 -5.71
N HIS A 308 -25.60 12.61 -5.13
CA HIS A 308 -25.62 12.33 -3.70
C HIS A 308 -24.83 11.08 -3.33
N ILE A 309 -24.12 10.49 -4.30
CA ILE A 309 -23.32 9.30 -4.12
C ILE A 309 -21.84 9.63 -4.31
N TYR A 310 -21.04 9.25 -3.32
CA TYR A 310 -19.60 9.40 -3.27
C TYR A 310 -18.93 8.03 -3.28
N ALA A 311 -17.66 7.96 -3.64
CA ALA A 311 -16.88 6.72 -3.50
C ALA A 311 -15.47 7.00 -3.03
N ALA A 312 -14.92 6.10 -2.20
CA ALA A 312 -13.61 6.24 -1.60
C ALA A 312 -12.84 4.90 -1.56
N GLY A 313 -11.53 4.97 -1.71
CA GLY A 313 -10.63 3.84 -1.64
C GLY A 313 -10.52 3.07 -2.95
N ASP A 314 -10.10 1.82 -2.86
CA ASP A 314 -9.65 0.99 -3.98
C ASP A 314 -10.73 0.75 -5.03
N CYS A 315 -12.01 0.81 -4.68
CA CYS A 315 -13.11 0.73 -5.64
C CYS A 315 -13.12 1.89 -6.66
N THR A 316 -12.38 2.99 -6.39
CA THR A 316 -12.24 4.13 -7.31
C THR A 316 -11.03 4.03 -8.23
N GLY A 317 -10.03 3.23 -7.88
CA GLY A 317 -8.78 3.09 -8.64
C GLY A 317 -7.91 4.36 -8.73
N VAL A 318 -8.20 5.40 -7.94
CA VAL A 318 -7.43 6.66 -7.97
C VAL A 318 -6.00 6.41 -7.49
N ASN A 319 -5.84 5.81 -6.32
CA ASN A 319 -4.60 5.26 -5.79
C ASN A 319 -4.98 4.20 -4.74
N MET A 320 -4.50 2.98 -4.89
CA MET A 320 -4.82 1.88 -3.96
C MET A 320 -3.92 1.95 -2.73
N LEU A 321 -4.15 2.98 -1.89
CA LEU A 321 -3.44 3.25 -0.65
C LEU A 321 -4.46 3.54 0.46
N ALA A 322 -4.26 2.93 1.62
CA ALA A 322 -5.14 3.12 2.79
C ALA A 322 -5.25 4.60 3.20
N SER A 323 -4.14 5.34 3.11
CA SER A 323 -4.10 6.80 3.38
C SER A 323 -4.95 7.61 2.38
N VAL A 324 -4.94 7.22 1.11
CA VAL A 324 -5.77 7.86 0.07
C VAL A 324 -7.24 7.52 0.28
N ALA A 325 -7.56 6.25 0.57
CA ALA A 325 -8.91 5.85 0.89
C ALA A 325 -9.48 6.66 2.07
N ALA A 326 -8.72 6.77 3.17
CA ALA A 326 -9.09 7.57 4.34
C ALA A 326 -9.31 9.05 4.00
N MET A 327 -8.40 9.64 3.21
CA MET A 327 -8.53 11.03 2.78
C MET A 327 -9.74 11.24 1.87
N GLN A 328 -9.98 10.34 0.91
CA GLN A 328 -11.17 10.38 0.05
C GLN A 328 -12.47 10.31 0.86
N GLY A 329 -12.56 9.41 1.86
CA GLY A 329 -13.72 9.30 2.74
C GLY A 329 -13.98 10.59 3.51
N ARG A 330 -12.95 11.20 4.09
CA ARG A 330 -13.03 12.48 4.80
C ARG A 330 -13.49 13.61 3.86
N ILE A 331 -12.82 13.79 2.72
CA ILE A 331 -13.16 14.81 1.72
C ILE A 331 -14.59 14.64 1.23
N ALA A 332 -15.03 13.41 0.95
CA ALA A 332 -16.38 13.09 0.52
C ALA A 332 -17.41 13.61 1.51
N MET A 333 -17.22 13.35 2.82
CA MET A 333 -18.18 13.73 3.85
C MET A 333 -18.15 15.22 4.17
N TYR A 334 -16.98 15.87 4.22
CA TYR A 334 -16.92 17.33 4.32
C TYR A 334 -17.70 18.00 3.17
N HIS A 335 -17.44 17.56 1.94
CA HIS A 335 -18.11 18.13 0.76
C HIS A 335 -19.61 17.83 0.75
N ALA A 336 -20.03 16.60 1.05
CA ALA A 336 -21.44 16.17 1.03
C ALA A 336 -22.29 16.93 2.05
N LEU A 337 -21.73 17.22 3.22
CA LEU A 337 -22.43 17.87 4.33
C LEU A 337 -22.24 19.41 4.35
N GLY A 338 -21.64 19.96 3.30
CA GLY A 338 -21.59 21.40 3.05
C GLY A 338 -20.47 22.15 3.79
N ASP A 339 -19.47 21.45 4.30
CA ASP A 339 -18.29 22.07 4.88
C ASP A 339 -17.25 22.39 3.78
N ALA A 340 -16.41 23.38 4.06
CA ALA A 340 -15.34 23.77 3.15
C ALA A 340 -14.20 22.74 3.17
N VAL A 341 -13.88 22.17 2.00
CA VAL A 341 -12.82 21.19 1.88
C VAL A 341 -11.96 21.46 0.65
N ALA A 342 -10.64 21.31 0.79
CA ALA A 342 -9.73 21.27 -0.34
C ALA A 342 -9.91 19.95 -1.11
N PRO A 343 -10.01 19.98 -2.45
CA PRO A 343 -10.04 18.76 -3.26
C PRO A 343 -8.76 17.94 -3.08
N LEU A 344 -8.85 16.62 -3.32
CA LEU A 344 -7.70 15.73 -3.28
C LEU A 344 -6.60 16.21 -4.26
N GLU A 345 -5.39 16.44 -3.74
CA GLU A 345 -4.23 16.83 -4.52
C GLU A 345 -3.33 15.61 -4.77
N SER A 346 -3.46 15.03 -5.97
CA SER A 346 -2.77 13.80 -6.32
C SER A 346 -1.24 13.92 -6.33
N THR A 347 -0.72 15.12 -6.59
CA THR A 347 0.73 15.37 -6.59
C THR A 347 1.37 15.39 -5.21
N ALA A 348 0.56 15.50 -4.14
CA ALA A 348 1.05 15.46 -2.76
C ALA A 348 0.88 14.07 -2.10
N ILE A 349 0.39 13.07 -2.83
CA ILE A 349 0.25 11.72 -2.31
C ILE A 349 1.62 11.07 -2.21
N SER A 350 2.02 10.70 -1.00
CA SER A 350 3.19 9.87 -0.77
C SER A 350 2.81 8.39 -0.72
N SER A 351 3.71 7.54 -1.20
CA SER A 351 3.59 6.09 -1.14
C SER A 351 4.89 5.45 -0.67
N THR A 352 4.79 4.26 -0.10
CA THR A 352 5.96 3.49 0.34
C THR A 352 5.80 2.03 -0.05
N ILE A 353 6.90 1.43 -0.48
CA ILE A 353 7.06 0.00 -0.70
C ILE A 353 7.98 -0.50 0.39
N PHE A 354 7.47 -1.40 1.22
CA PHE A 354 8.14 -1.90 2.42
C PHE A 354 9.03 -3.10 2.11
N THR A 355 9.98 -2.89 1.21
CA THR A 355 11.08 -3.83 0.94
C THR A 355 12.30 -3.47 1.80
N GLU A 356 13.38 -4.23 1.74
CA GLU A 356 14.65 -3.87 2.37
C GLU A 356 15.73 -3.66 1.29
N PRO A 357 16.12 -2.39 1.02
CA PRO A 357 15.63 -1.14 1.66
C PRO A 357 14.20 -0.76 1.22
N GLU A 358 13.51 0.05 2.07
CA GLU A 358 12.23 0.66 1.69
C GLU A 358 12.41 1.66 0.54
N ILE A 359 11.35 1.81 -0.26
CA ILE A 359 11.27 2.83 -1.32
C ILE A 359 10.05 3.71 -1.05
N ALA A 360 10.26 5.00 -0.83
CA ALA A 360 9.18 5.95 -0.65
C ALA A 360 9.23 7.06 -1.71
N THR A 361 8.07 7.46 -2.22
CA THR A 361 7.94 8.42 -3.31
C THR A 361 6.87 9.46 -3.02
N VAL A 362 7.03 10.66 -3.55
CA VAL A 362 6.00 11.71 -3.57
C VAL A 362 6.20 12.63 -4.77
N GLY A 363 5.11 13.07 -5.37
CA GLY A 363 5.12 14.08 -6.43
C GLY A 363 5.66 13.57 -7.77
N LEU A 364 6.28 14.47 -8.52
CA LEU A 364 6.84 14.19 -9.82
C LEU A 364 8.10 13.33 -9.73
N GLN A 365 8.30 12.49 -10.72
CA GLN A 365 9.37 11.50 -10.79
C GLN A 365 10.25 11.69 -12.03
N GLN A 366 11.27 10.84 -12.19
CA GLN A 366 12.18 10.89 -13.33
C GLN A 366 11.47 10.75 -14.68
N ALA A 367 10.43 9.92 -14.74
CA ALA A 367 9.64 9.72 -15.95
C ALA A 367 8.97 11.02 -16.45
N ASP A 368 8.47 11.87 -15.52
CA ASP A 368 7.86 13.16 -15.87
C ASP A 368 8.90 14.17 -16.39
N LEU A 369 10.13 14.07 -15.87
CA LEU A 369 11.25 14.90 -16.33
C LEU A 369 11.72 14.45 -17.73
N ASP A 370 11.83 13.15 -17.96
CA ASP A 370 12.32 12.56 -19.20
C ASP A 370 11.29 12.71 -20.37
N SER A 371 9.98 12.63 -20.06
CA SER A 371 8.91 12.88 -21.06
C SER A 371 8.81 14.35 -21.48
N GLY A 372 9.35 15.28 -20.65
CA GLY A 372 9.23 16.70 -20.84
C GLY A 372 7.92 17.31 -20.33
N ASP A 373 7.06 16.53 -19.68
CA ASP A 373 5.83 17.01 -19.03
C ASP A 373 6.17 17.92 -17.87
N PHE A 374 7.37 17.76 -17.32
CA PHE A 374 7.91 18.56 -16.26
C PHE A 374 9.24 19.23 -16.66
N ARG A 375 9.34 20.55 -16.52
CA ARG A 375 10.57 21.32 -16.72
C ARG A 375 11.24 21.54 -15.37
N GLY A 376 12.28 20.78 -15.11
CA GLY A 376 12.97 20.82 -13.81
C GLY A 376 14.37 20.26 -13.86
N THR A 377 14.92 20.04 -12.68
CA THR A 377 16.19 19.37 -12.44
C THR A 377 16.00 18.32 -11.34
N SER A 378 16.88 17.32 -11.33
CA SER A 378 16.94 16.32 -10.26
C SER A 378 18.35 16.23 -9.71
N VAL A 379 18.45 15.85 -8.43
CA VAL A 379 19.72 15.51 -7.76
C VAL A 379 19.51 14.20 -7.03
N LEU A 380 20.43 13.26 -7.21
CA LEU A 380 20.51 12.00 -6.50
C LEU A 380 21.68 12.03 -5.54
N LEU A 381 21.43 11.84 -4.24
CA LEU A 381 22.42 11.78 -3.17
C LEU A 381 22.49 10.35 -2.61
N PRO A 382 23.56 9.60 -2.84
CA PRO A 382 23.71 8.25 -2.28
C PRO A 382 23.84 8.26 -0.75
N LEU A 383 23.13 7.35 -0.05
CA LEU A 383 23.19 7.21 1.42
C LEU A 383 24.56 6.86 1.95
N ARG A 384 25.41 6.18 1.18
CA ARG A 384 26.79 5.84 1.57
C ARG A 384 27.65 7.06 1.93
N THR A 385 27.21 8.28 1.61
CA THR A 385 27.88 9.53 2.02
C THR A 385 27.41 10.03 3.38
N ASN A 386 26.27 9.55 3.89
CA ASN A 386 25.68 9.97 5.15
C ASN A 386 26.36 9.29 6.36
N ALA A 387 26.70 10.07 7.40
CA ALA A 387 27.37 9.55 8.60
C ALA A 387 26.52 8.54 9.37
N ARG A 388 25.19 8.78 9.52
CA ARG A 388 24.28 7.88 10.22
C ARG A 388 24.14 6.55 9.48
N ALA A 389 24.03 6.57 8.15
CA ALA A 389 24.01 5.37 7.32
C ALA A 389 25.29 4.53 7.51
N LYS A 390 26.47 5.17 7.52
CA LYS A 390 27.74 4.48 7.78
C LYS A 390 27.80 3.83 9.15
N MET A 391 27.29 4.51 10.21
CA MET A 391 27.25 3.98 11.58
C MET A 391 26.44 2.68 11.67
N HIS A 392 25.38 2.55 10.89
CA HIS A 392 24.54 1.36 10.85
C HIS A 392 24.95 0.35 9.77
N GLY A 393 25.99 0.63 8.98
CA GLY A 393 26.43 -0.25 7.90
C GLY A 393 25.53 -0.23 6.66
N HIS A 394 24.60 0.72 6.54
CA HIS A 394 23.73 0.85 5.37
C HIS A 394 24.55 1.36 4.17
N ARG A 395 24.63 0.55 3.14
CA ARG A 395 25.40 0.84 1.92
C ARG A 395 24.51 1.17 0.73
N ASP A 396 23.31 0.61 0.71
CA ASP A 396 22.32 0.72 -0.35
C ASP A 396 21.34 1.83 0.00
N GLY A 397 21.01 2.65 -0.99
CA GLY A 397 20.02 3.69 -0.85
C GLY A 397 20.47 5.06 -1.32
N PHE A 398 19.51 5.94 -1.48
CA PHE A 398 19.72 7.33 -1.89
C PHE A 398 18.51 8.20 -1.51
N VAL A 399 18.72 9.52 -1.57
CA VAL A 399 17.66 10.53 -1.64
C VAL A 399 17.76 11.20 -3.01
N LYS A 400 16.64 11.21 -3.76
CA LYS A 400 16.52 11.88 -5.04
C LYS A 400 15.44 12.96 -4.92
N LEU A 401 15.77 14.20 -5.29
CA LEU A 401 14.84 15.32 -5.27
C LEU A 401 14.63 15.87 -6.66
N PHE A 402 13.43 16.37 -6.92
CA PHE A 402 13.05 17.06 -8.15
C PHE A 402 12.60 18.48 -7.83
N ALA A 403 13.05 19.48 -8.60
CA ALA A 403 12.63 20.86 -8.44
C ALA A 403 12.30 21.51 -9.78
N ARG A 404 11.35 22.44 -9.76
CA ARG A 404 10.94 23.19 -10.95
C ARG A 404 12.04 24.15 -11.38
N LYS A 405 12.35 24.17 -12.67
CA LYS A 405 13.29 25.13 -13.25
C LYS A 405 12.76 26.57 -13.05
N GLY A 406 13.61 27.46 -12.60
CA GLY A 406 13.33 28.88 -12.36
C GLY A 406 12.77 29.15 -10.97
N SER A 407 11.67 28.56 -10.55
CA SER A 407 11.08 28.80 -9.22
C SER A 407 11.78 28.04 -8.10
N GLN A 408 12.52 26.98 -8.43
CA GLN A 408 13.18 26.09 -7.47
C GLN A 408 12.23 25.46 -6.43
N ILE A 409 10.93 25.41 -6.74
CA ILE A 409 9.94 24.73 -5.90
C ILE A 409 10.17 23.22 -5.99
N VAL A 410 10.23 22.56 -4.83
CA VAL A 410 10.30 21.10 -4.72
C VAL A 410 9.04 20.50 -5.35
N ALA A 411 9.24 19.64 -6.34
CA ALA A 411 8.14 19.07 -7.13
C ALA A 411 7.92 17.57 -6.86
N GLY A 412 8.89 16.92 -6.23
CA GLY A 412 8.82 15.51 -5.88
C GLY A 412 10.10 14.99 -5.27
N GLY A 413 10.06 13.74 -4.85
CA GLY A 413 11.24 13.05 -4.34
C GLY A 413 11.06 11.56 -4.21
N VAL A 414 12.20 10.88 -4.21
CA VAL A 414 12.31 9.43 -4.01
C VAL A 414 13.34 9.19 -2.91
N VAL A 415 12.98 8.40 -1.93
CA VAL A 415 13.87 7.97 -0.85
C VAL A 415 13.98 6.45 -0.90
N VAL A 416 15.19 5.95 -1.04
CA VAL A 416 15.50 4.53 -0.88
C VAL A 416 16.39 4.42 0.34
N ALA A 417 15.84 3.90 1.43
CA ALA A 417 16.51 3.90 2.74
C ALA A 417 15.80 2.99 3.72
N PRO A 418 16.43 2.58 4.84
CA PRO A 418 15.70 2.16 6.02
C PRO A 418 14.79 3.29 6.52
N ASN A 419 13.55 2.97 6.89
CA ASN A 419 12.53 3.94 7.31
C ASN A 419 12.30 5.07 6.27
N ALA A 420 12.30 4.74 4.98
CA ALA A 420 11.99 5.71 3.92
C ALA A 420 10.56 6.25 4.08
N SER A 421 9.65 5.43 4.61
CA SER A 421 8.28 5.79 5.00
C SER A 421 8.20 7.00 5.93
N GLU A 422 9.13 7.12 6.88
CA GLU A 422 9.21 8.26 7.78
C GLU A 422 9.95 9.45 7.16
N LEU A 423 10.97 9.17 6.34
CA LEU A 423 11.81 10.21 5.72
C LEU A 423 11.08 10.99 4.64
N ILE A 424 10.19 10.35 3.89
CA ILE A 424 9.46 10.97 2.78
C ILE A 424 8.54 12.11 3.24
N HIS A 425 8.08 12.07 4.49
CA HIS A 425 7.13 13.05 5.00
C HIS A 425 7.65 14.50 4.91
N SER A 426 8.93 14.74 5.14
CA SER A 426 9.54 16.07 4.98
C SER A 426 9.51 16.57 3.54
N ILE A 427 9.65 15.67 2.58
CA ILE A 427 9.54 15.99 1.14
C ILE A 427 8.07 16.20 0.77
N THR A 428 7.17 15.38 1.31
CA THR A 428 5.72 15.55 1.13
C THR A 428 5.26 16.93 1.56
N LEU A 429 5.67 17.37 2.76
CA LEU A 429 5.37 18.73 3.25
C LEU A 429 5.95 19.81 2.34
N ALA A 430 7.16 19.61 1.80
CA ALA A 430 7.76 20.57 0.88
C ALA A 430 6.99 20.65 -0.46
N VAL A 431 6.52 19.53 -0.99
CA VAL A 431 5.69 19.48 -2.22
C VAL A 431 4.33 20.13 -1.98
N ASP A 432 3.63 19.74 -0.94
CA ASP A 432 2.28 20.21 -0.61
C ASP A 432 2.25 21.72 -0.35
N ASN A 433 3.22 22.23 0.42
CA ASN A 433 3.35 23.65 0.75
C ASN A 433 4.17 24.44 -0.28
N ARG A 434 4.58 23.83 -1.40
CA ARG A 434 5.35 24.47 -2.47
C ARG A 434 6.63 25.15 -1.98
N LEU A 435 7.32 24.53 -1.04
CA LEU A 435 8.59 25.04 -0.53
C LEU A 435 9.67 24.99 -1.62
N THR A 436 10.59 25.94 -1.56
CA THR A 436 11.78 25.94 -2.43
C THR A 436 12.86 24.99 -1.89
N VAL A 437 13.80 24.61 -2.76
CA VAL A 437 14.96 23.82 -2.35
C VAL A 437 15.78 24.54 -1.27
N ASP A 438 15.86 25.87 -1.30
CA ASP A 438 16.55 26.66 -0.29
C ASP A 438 15.87 26.58 1.07
N GLN A 439 14.54 26.67 1.12
CA GLN A 439 13.78 26.52 2.35
C GLN A 439 13.98 25.12 2.95
N LEU A 440 13.96 24.08 2.11
CA LEU A 440 14.22 22.71 2.56
C LEU A 440 15.67 22.50 3.02
N ALA A 441 16.65 23.12 2.34
CA ALA A 441 18.06 23.06 2.69
C ALA A 441 18.40 23.79 4.00
N GLN A 442 17.63 24.84 4.34
CA GLN A 442 17.84 25.67 5.54
C GLN A 442 17.15 25.09 6.78
N ALA A 443 16.26 24.09 6.61
CA ALA A 443 15.60 23.43 7.73
C ALA A 443 16.65 22.71 8.60
N PHE A 444 16.63 22.98 9.93
CA PHE A 444 17.53 22.30 10.84
C PHE A 444 17.20 20.81 10.92
N THR A 445 18.22 19.97 10.74
CA THR A 445 18.14 18.53 10.92
C THR A 445 19.04 18.10 12.07
N VAL A 446 18.64 17.04 12.77
CA VAL A 446 19.49 16.42 13.80
C VAL A 446 20.74 15.83 13.15
N TYR A 447 21.90 16.01 13.76
CA TYR A 447 23.14 15.39 13.31
C TYR A 447 23.68 14.42 14.37
N PRO A 448 24.02 13.17 13.99
CA PRO A 448 23.84 12.54 12.68
C PRO A 448 22.43 11.95 12.50
N SER A 449 21.82 12.16 11.32
CA SER A 449 20.52 11.59 10.98
C SER A 449 20.43 11.22 9.50
N LEU A 450 19.49 10.31 9.14
CA LEU A 450 19.20 10.01 7.74
C LEU A 450 18.46 11.19 7.08
N SER A 451 17.58 11.90 7.80
CA SER A 451 16.88 13.09 7.32
C SER A 451 17.82 14.22 6.91
N GLY A 452 19.05 14.27 7.46
CA GLY A 452 20.12 15.16 6.98
C GLY A 452 20.47 14.97 5.51
N SER A 453 20.20 13.78 4.92
CA SER A 453 20.39 13.54 3.49
C SER A 453 19.39 14.31 2.63
N VAL A 454 18.17 14.56 3.11
CA VAL A 454 17.15 15.36 2.40
C VAL A 454 17.63 16.82 2.29
N ALA A 455 18.04 17.42 3.40
CA ALA A 455 18.58 18.78 3.41
C ALA A 455 19.86 18.91 2.57
N GLU A 456 20.74 17.88 2.58
CA GLU A 456 21.95 17.88 1.77
C GLU A 456 21.65 17.76 0.27
N ALA A 457 20.69 16.92 -0.12
CA ALA A 457 20.22 16.83 -1.51
C ALA A 457 19.68 18.19 -1.98
N ALA A 458 18.88 18.87 -1.15
CA ALA A 458 18.38 20.21 -1.44
C ALA A 458 19.53 21.24 -1.61
N ARG A 459 20.56 21.24 -0.74
CA ARG A 459 21.74 22.11 -0.88
C ARG A 459 22.48 21.89 -2.17
N ARG A 460 22.60 20.63 -2.63
CA ARG A 460 23.25 20.31 -3.91
C ARG A 460 22.48 20.79 -5.11
N MET A 461 21.16 20.84 -5.03
CA MET A 461 20.33 21.43 -6.09
C MET A 461 20.59 22.93 -6.23
N HIS A 462 20.78 23.66 -5.12
CA HIS A 462 21.15 25.07 -5.16
C HIS A 462 22.48 25.31 -5.86
N ALA A 463 23.48 24.47 -5.63
CA ALA A 463 24.84 24.60 -6.19
C ALA A 463 24.94 24.28 -7.70
N THR A 464 23.93 23.68 -8.29
CA THR A 464 23.90 23.27 -9.72
C THR A 464 23.19 24.25 -10.65
N GLN A 465 22.89 25.47 -10.18
CA GLN A 465 22.24 26.53 -10.96
C GLN A 465 23.17 27.34 -11.85
#